data_9783fc55aa815d8708897af4114e4ae8
#
_entry.id   9783fc55aa815d8708897af4114e4ae8
#
_cell.length_a   1.000
_cell.length_b   1.000
_cell.length_c   1.000
_cell.angle_alpha   90.00
_cell.angle_beta   90.00
_cell.angle_gamma   90.00
#
_symmetry.space_group_name_H-M   'P 1'
#
loop_
_entity.id
_entity.type
_entity.pdbx_description
1 polymer ?
#
loop_
_entity_poly.entity_id
_entity_poly.type
_entity_poly.pdbx_seq_one_letter_code
_entity_poly.pdbx_strand_id
1 'polypeptide(L)'
;MAARIIDGKAIAADIRREVREASDRLAAQGKRRPGLAVVLVGDDPASQIYVRNKRAACDECGFISVSHDLPHSATQTELLSLIERLNADEAIDGILVQVPLPHHIDERLVIEAISPDKDVDGFHPYNVGRLALRNPLMRPCTPYGVIRLLGRCGIIAKGRHAVVVGASNLVGRPMALELLLDGATVTVCHRFTEDLRSHVERADLLVVAVGKPGLIPGEWVKPGAVVVDVGINRLPNGKLVGDVQFEAACERASWITPVPGGVGPMTVAILMKNTLE
;
A
#
# COMPACT_ATOMS: atom_id res chain seq x y z
N MET A 1 26.04 -6.66 13.72
CA MET A 1 24.91 -6.44 14.66
C MET A 1 23.65 -6.83 13.90
N ALA A 2 22.72 -7.57 14.54
CA ALA A 2 21.46 -7.92 13.88
C ALA A 2 20.65 -6.65 13.54
N ALA A 3 19.91 -6.69 12.42
CA ALA A 3 19.07 -5.58 11.99
C ALA A 3 18.01 -5.23 13.04
N ARG A 4 17.69 -3.94 13.14
CA ARG A 4 16.51 -3.49 13.89
C ARG A 4 15.25 -3.82 13.09
N ILE A 5 14.23 -4.34 13.77
CA ILE A 5 12.97 -4.69 13.12
C ILE A 5 12.07 -3.45 13.04
N ILE A 6 11.55 -3.18 11.85
CA ILE A 6 10.52 -2.15 11.64
C ILE A 6 9.17 -2.78 11.94
N ASP A 7 8.62 -2.53 13.11
CA ASP A 7 7.32 -3.05 13.53
C ASP A 7 6.17 -2.25 12.88
N GLY A 8 5.80 -2.67 11.66
CA GLY A 8 4.71 -2.03 10.92
C GLY A 8 3.34 -2.24 11.57
N LYS A 9 3.15 -3.32 12.33
CA LYS A 9 1.89 -3.57 13.03
C LYS A 9 1.66 -2.53 14.14
N ALA A 10 2.69 -2.25 14.95
CA ALA A 10 2.60 -1.23 15.99
C ALA A 10 2.38 0.17 15.40
N ILE A 11 3.17 0.55 14.37
CA ILE A 11 3.06 1.85 13.70
C ILE A 11 1.68 2.03 13.04
N ALA A 12 1.15 0.99 12.38
CA ALA A 12 -0.19 1.02 11.80
C ALA A 12 -1.30 1.19 12.84
N ALA A 13 -1.17 0.55 14.02
CA ALA A 13 -2.11 0.73 15.11
C ALA A 13 -2.10 2.18 15.63
N ASP A 14 -0.93 2.80 15.75
CA ASP A 14 -0.82 4.20 16.15
C ASP A 14 -1.51 5.13 15.13
N ILE A 15 -1.31 4.91 13.83
CA ILE A 15 -1.96 5.71 12.78
C ILE A 15 -3.49 5.54 12.85
N ARG A 16 -4.01 4.30 13.01
CA ARG A 16 -5.46 4.08 13.13
C ARG A 16 -6.04 4.74 14.38
N ARG A 17 -5.30 4.77 15.49
CA ARG A 17 -5.70 5.51 16.69
C ARG A 17 -5.78 7.02 16.41
N GLU A 18 -4.78 7.60 15.75
CA GLU A 18 -4.78 9.02 15.34
C GLU A 18 -5.99 9.35 14.45
N VAL A 19 -6.31 8.45 13.49
CA VAL A 19 -7.49 8.56 12.62
C VAL A 19 -8.79 8.45 13.42
N ARG A 20 -8.89 7.51 14.37
CA ARG A 20 -10.05 7.37 15.26
C ARG A 20 -10.30 8.63 16.06
N GLU A 21 -9.27 9.19 16.69
CA GLU A 21 -9.38 10.43 17.45
C GLU A 21 -9.84 11.60 16.58
N ALA A 22 -9.37 11.68 15.32
CA ALA A 22 -9.83 12.70 14.38
C ALA A 22 -11.30 12.50 13.97
N SER A 23 -11.72 11.27 13.70
CA SER A 23 -13.12 10.92 13.43
C SER A 23 -14.05 11.27 14.61
N ASP A 24 -13.61 11.00 15.85
CA ASP A 24 -14.37 11.32 17.04
C ASP A 24 -14.48 12.84 17.26
N ARG A 25 -13.42 13.61 16.92
CA ARG A 25 -13.48 15.09 16.94
C ARG A 25 -14.50 15.65 15.93
N LEU A 26 -14.60 15.07 14.73
CA LEU A 26 -15.62 15.45 13.74
C LEU A 26 -17.03 15.21 14.31
N ALA A 27 -17.29 14.03 14.88
CA ALA A 27 -18.57 13.70 15.49
C ALA A 27 -18.92 14.63 16.66
N ALA A 28 -17.96 14.97 17.51
CA ALA A 28 -18.16 15.92 18.63
C ALA A 28 -18.50 17.35 18.16
N GLN A 29 -18.12 17.71 16.92
CA GLN A 29 -18.47 18.97 16.28
C GLN A 29 -19.82 18.93 15.55
N GLY A 30 -20.58 17.84 15.66
CA GLY A 30 -21.85 17.65 14.96
C GLY A 30 -21.70 17.33 13.47
N LYS A 31 -20.49 17.04 12.99
CA LYS A 31 -20.23 16.60 11.61
C LYS A 31 -20.44 15.08 11.51
N ARG A 32 -20.79 14.60 10.31
CA ARG A 32 -20.87 13.16 10.07
C ARG A 32 -19.49 12.51 10.15
N ARG A 33 -19.46 11.24 10.46
CA ARG A 33 -18.25 10.42 10.39
C ARG A 33 -17.89 10.12 8.94
N PRO A 34 -16.61 9.92 8.60
CA PRO A 34 -16.19 9.52 7.26
C PRO A 34 -16.87 8.23 6.81
N GLY A 35 -17.26 8.19 5.54
CA GLY A 35 -17.89 7.05 4.88
C GLY A 35 -16.95 6.39 3.86
N LEU A 36 -16.75 5.07 3.98
CA LEU A 36 -15.97 4.28 3.03
C LEU A 36 -16.85 3.23 2.36
N ALA A 37 -16.97 3.31 1.03
CA ALA A 37 -17.55 2.25 0.23
C ALA A 37 -16.48 1.22 -0.14
N VAL A 38 -16.73 -0.04 0.18
CA VAL A 38 -15.84 -1.17 -0.15
C VAL A 38 -16.57 -2.09 -1.12
N VAL A 39 -16.07 -2.19 -2.33
CA VAL A 39 -16.63 -3.02 -3.40
C VAL A 39 -15.76 -4.24 -3.62
N LEU A 40 -16.38 -5.42 -3.57
CA LEU A 40 -15.76 -6.71 -3.90
C LEU A 40 -16.51 -7.33 -5.07
N VAL A 41 -15.80 -7.85 -6.06
CA VAL A 41 -16.39 -8.58 -7.19
C VAL A 41 -15.83 -9.99 -7.19
N GLY A 42 -16.74 -10.97 -7.05
CA GLY A 42 -16.38 -12.38 -6.96
C GLY A 42 -16.05 -12.85 -5.55
N ASP A 43 -15.50 -14.04 -5.47
CA ASP A 43 -15.33 -14.82 -4.24
C ASP A 43 -13.88 -15.27 -3.99
N ASP A 44 -12.90 -14.58 -4.60
CA ASP A 44 -11.48 -14.88 -4.36
C ASP A 44 -11.14 -14.85 -2.86
N PRO A 45 -10.63 -15.95 -2.28
CA PRO A 45 -10.41 -16.04 -0.84
C PRO A 45 -9.40 -15.03 -0.30
N ALA A 46 -8.39 -14.65 -1.08
CA ALA A 46 -7.42 -13.65 -0.68
C ALA A 46 -8.06 -12.26 -0.61
N SER A 47 -8.84 -11.89 -1.64
CA SER A 47 -9.60 -10.64 -1.67
C SER A 47 -10.58 -10.52 -0.50
N GLN A 48 -11.28 -11.60 -0.16
CA GLN A 48 -12.19 -11.64 1.00
C GLN A 48 -11.47 -11.35 2.32
N ILE A 49 -10.25 -11.87 2.51
CA ILE A 49 -9.44 -11.59 3.72
C ILE A 49 -9.07 -10.12 3.77
N TYR A 50 -8.63 -9.54 2.65
CA TYR A 50 -8.27 -8.11 2.59
C TYR A 50 -9.48 -7.21 2.87
N VAL A 51 -10.62 -7.48 2.24
CA VAL A 51 -11.87 -6.72 2.46
C VAL A 51 -12.31 -6.81 3.93
N ARG A 52 -12.29 -8.00 4.52
CA ARG A 52 -12.61 -8.17 5.95
C ARG A 52 -11.71 -7.33 6.86
N ASN A 53 -10.41 -7.30 6.59
CA ASN A 53 -9.46 -6.49 7.37
C ASN A 53 -9.71 -4.99 7.20
N LYS A 54 -10.08 -4.55 5.99
CA LYS A 54 -10.42 -3.15 5.70
C LYS A 54 -11.70 -2.74 6.42
N ARG A 55 -12.75 -3.60 6.41
CA ARG A 55 -14.01 -3.37 7.14
C ARG A 55 -13.75 -3.27 8.66
N ALA A 56 -12.97 -4.20 9.22
CA ALA A 56 -12.60 -4.15 10.64
C ALA A 56 -11.83 -2.86 11.00
N ALA A 57 -10.98 -2.37 10.11
CA ALA A 57 -10.27 -1.10 10.32
C ALA A 57 -11.23 0.11 10.26
N CYS A 58 -12.28 0.08 9.41
CA CYS A 58 -13.33 1.10 9.43
C CYS A 58 -14.02 1.16 10.79
N ASP A 59 -14.41 0.01 11.34
CA ASP A 59 -15.05 -0.08 12.67
C ASP A 59 -14.11 0.45 13.75
N GLU A 60 -12.82 0.06 13.73
CA GLU A 60 -11.79 0.54 14.64
C GLU A 60 -11.63 2.07 14.57
N CYS A 61 -11.64 2.65 13.36
CA CYS A 61 -11.54 4.09 13.14
C CYS A 61 -12.87 4.85 13.34
N GLY A 62 -13.97 4.14 13.60
CA GLY A 62 -15.31 4.72 13.79
C GLY A 62 -15.89 5.30 12.51
N PHE A 63 -15.54 4.75 11.34
CA PHE A 63 -16.09 5.15 10.06
C PHE A 63 -17.41 4.45 9.75
N ILE A 64 -18.17 5.02 8.82
CA ILE A 64 -19.33 4.36 8.22
C ILE A 64 -18.79 3.49 7.08
N SER A 65 -18.93 2.17 7.19
CA SER A 65 -18.51 1.23 6.14
C SER A 65 -19.72 0.75 5.35
N VAL A 66 -19.73 1.03 4.05
CA VAL A 66 -20.76 0.56 3.11
C VAL A 66 -20.16 -0.52 2.22
N SER A 67 -20.73 -1.71 2.26
CA SER A 67 -20.19 -2.87 1.53
C SER A 67 -21.06 -3.23 0.34
N HIS A 68 -20.40 -3.48 -0.81
CA HIS A 68 -21.02 -3.96 -2.03
C HIS A 68 -20.30 -5.22 -2.49
N ASP A 69 -20.90 -6.38 -2.21
CA ASP A 69 -20.38 -7.68 -2.63
C ASP A 69 -21.12 -8.09 -3.89
N LEU A 70 -20.45 -7.97 -5.05
CA LEU A 70 -20.99 -8.34 -6.35
C LEU A 70 -20.57 -9.76 -6.74
N PRO A 71 -21.43 -10.51 -7.42
CA PRO A 71 -21.08 -11.86 -7.88
C PRO A 71 -19.97 -11.80 -8.95
N HIS A 72 -19.22 -12.90 -9.11
CA HIS A 72 -18.19 -13.01 -10.16
C HIS A 72 -18.74 -12.71 -11.58
N SER A 73 -20.03 -12.98 -11.82
CA SER A 73 -20.71 -12.72 -13.09
C SER A 73 -21.13 -11.26 -13.30
N ALA A 74 -20.90 -10.39 -12.31
CA ALA A 74 -21.23 -8.96 -12.47
C ALA A 74 -20.51 -8.38 -13.68
N THR A 75 -21.25 -7.64 -14.49
CA THR A 75 -20.71 -7.01 -15.69
C THR A 75 -19.93 -5.73 -15.36
N GLN A 76 -19.03 -5.36 -16.26
CA GLN A 76 -18.32 -4.07 -16.14
C GLN A 76 -19.30 -2.88 -16.07
N THR A 77 -20.39 -2.91 -16.83
CA THR A 77 -21.42 -1.85 -16.83
C THR A 77 -22.11 -1.73 -15.46
N GLU A 78 -22.45 -2.84 -14.83
CA GLU A 78 -23.05 -2.84 -13.47
C GLU A 78 -22.08 -2.23 -12.44
N LEU A 79 -20.79 -2.62 -12.49
CA LEU A 79 -19.77 -2.08 -11.59
C LEU A 79 -19.57 -0.59 -11.82
N LEU A 80 -19.45 -0.13 -13.08
CA LEU A 80 -19.29 1.30 -13.40
C LEU A 80 -20.52 2.10 -12.95
N SER A 81 -21.75 1.60 -13.15
CA SER A 81 -22.97 2.25 -12.66
C SER A 81 -23.02 2.33 -11.13
N LEU A 82 -22.48 1.34 -10.42
CA LEU A 82 -22.34 1.41 -8.96
C LEU A 82 -21.36 2.53 -8.57
N ILE A 83 -20.18 2.57 -9.21
CA ILE A 83 -19.17 3.61 -8.94
C ILE A 83 -19.73 5.02 -9.18
N GLU A 84 -20.48 5.21 -10.26
CA GLU A 84 -21.12 6.49 -10.56
C GLU A 84 -22.06 6.94 -9.42
N ARG A 85 -22.90 6.03 -8.90
CA ARG A 85 -23.76 6.32 -7.74
C ARG A 85 -22.95 6.66 -6.50
N LEU A 86 -21.86 5.93 -6.23
CA LEU A 86 -20.98 6.18 -5.08
C LEU A 86 -20.22 7.51 -5.21
N ASN A 87 -19.82 7.88 -6.43
CA ASN A 87 -19.23 9.19 -6.70
C ASN A 87 -20.20 10.34 -6.36
N ALA A 88 -21.50 10.17 -6.65
CA ALA A 88 -22.53 11.16 -6.38
C ALA A 88 -23.03 11.16 -4.92
N ASP A 89 -22.72 10.14 -4.14
CA ASP A 89 -23.20 10.03 -2.75
C ASP A 89 -22.33 10.87 -1.80
N GLU A 90 -22.92 11.93 -1.24
CA GLU A 90 -22.25 12.82 -0.27
C GLU A 90 -21.95 12.17 1.07
N ALA A 91 -22.53 11.00 1.37
CA ALA A 91 -22.22 10.23 2.57
C ALA A 91 -20.92 9.39 2.42
N ILE A 92 -20.41 9.25 1.20
CA ILE A 92 -19.21 8.46 0.88
C ILE A 92 -18.04 9.42 0.61
N ASP A 93 -17.00 9.33 1.42
CA ASP A 93 -15.75 10.09 1.27
C ASP A 93 -14.68 9.31 0.50
N GLY A 94 -14.73 7.97 0.55
CA GLY A 94 -13.81 7.09 -0.14
C GLY A 94 -14.48 5.93 -0.82
N ILE A 95 -13.96 5.56 -2.00
CA ILE A 95 -14.39 4.39 -2.75
C ILE A 95 -13.19 3.47 -2.92
N LEU A 96 -13.35 2.22 -2.54
CA LEU A 96 -12.36 1.18 -2.70
C LEU A 96 -12.97 0.04 -3.52
N VAL A 97 -12.39 -0.25 -4.67
CA VAL A 97 -12.71 -1.46 -5.44
C VAL A 97 -11.57 -2.46 -5.28
N GLN A 98 -11.86 -3.58 -4.63
CA GLN A 98 -10.83 -4.58 -4.34
C GLN A 98 -10.34 -5.25 -5.63
N VAL A 99 -9.04 -5.14 -5.88
CA VAL A 99 -8.35 -5.83 -6.98
C VAL A 99 -7.66 -7.12 -6.45
N PRO A 100 -7.41 -8.14 -7.30
CA PRO A 100 -7.71 -8.19 -8.74
C PRO A 100 -9.21 -8.36 -9.04
N LEU A 101 -9.63 -7.84 -10.19
CA LEU A 101 -10.98 -8.02 -10.71
C LEU A 101 -11.09 -9.26 -11.61
N PRO A 102 -12.30 -9.82 -11.85
CA PRO A 102 -12.52 -10.85 -12.85
C PRO A 102 -12.03 -10.42 -14.25
N HIS A 103 -11.47 -11.34 -15.02
CA HIS A 103 -10.80 -11.05 -16.31
C HIS A 103 -11.66 -10.33 -17.36
N HIS A 104 -12.99 -10.40 -17.25
CA HIS A 104 -13.91 -9.72 -18.17
C HIS A 104 -14.17 -8.26 -17.81
N ILE A 105 -13.60 -7.77 -16.72
CA ILE A 105 -13.68 -6.37 -16.27
C ILE A 105 -12.32 -5.70 -16.46
N ASP A 106 -12.27 -4.60 -17.19
CA ASP A 106 -11.04 -3.81 -17.34
C ASP A 106 -10.78 -2.98 -16.09
N GLU A 107 -9.79 -3.40 -15.30
CA GLU A 107 -9.39 -2.76 -14.04
C GLU A 107 -9.03 -1.27 -14.23
N ARG A 108 -8.46 -0.91 -15.39
CA ARG A 108 -8.08 0.49 -15.66
C ARG A 108 -9.29 1.39 -15.78
N LEU A 109 -10.33 0.93 -16.52
CA LEU A 109 -11.58 1.68 -16.65
C LEU A 109 -12.29 1.84 -15.31
N VAL A 110 -12.21 0.82 -14.45
CA VAL A 110 -12.78 0.86 -13.10
C VAL A 110 -12.06 1.88 -12.23
N ILE A 111 -10.72 1.88 -12.22
CA ILE A 111 -9.93 2.85 -11.46
C ILE A 111 -10.21 4.28 -11.95
N GLU A 112 -10.24 4.50 -13.27
CA GLU A 112 -10.49 5.81 -13.88
C GLU A 112 -11.92 6.32 -13.67
N ALA A 113 -12.89 5.44 -13.39
CA ALA A 113 -14.27 5.82 -13.10
C ALA A 113 -14.48 6.37 -11.67
N ILE A 114 -13.57 6.06 -10.74
CA ILE A 114 -13.64 6.58 -9.37
C ILE A 114 -13.27 8.08 -9.42
N SER A 115 -14.04 8.93 -8.71
CA SER A 115 -13.64 10.33 -8.56
C SER A 115 -12.26 10.43 -7.91
N PRO A 116 -11.32 11.22 -8.48
CA PRO A 116 -9.98 11.39 -7.89
C PRO A 116 -9.99 11.81 -6.42
N ASP A 117 -11.00 12.53 -5.97
CA ASP A 117 -11.16 12.97 -4.58
C ASP A 117 -11.65 11.85 -3.66
N LYS A 118 -12.22 10.76 -4.23
CA LYS A 118 -12.69 9.57 -3.50
C LYS A 118 -11.82 8.34 -3.75
N ASP A 119 -10.75 8.46 -4.55
CA ASP A 119 -9.78 7.40 -4.83
C ASP A 119 -8.84 7.19 -3.64
N VAL A 120 -9.35 6.57 -2.59
CA VAL A 120 -8.60 6.39 -1.33
C VAL A 120 -7.46 5.39 -1.40
N ASP A 121 -7.41 4.53 -2.43
CA ASP A 121 -6.24 3.68 -2.73
C ASP A 121 -5.10 4.48 -3.41
N GLY A 122 -5.42 5.63 -4.04
CA GLY A 122 -4.47 6.52 -4.71
C GLY A 122 -3.98 6.01 -6.07
N PHE A 123 -4.78 5.19 -6.76
CA PHE A 123 -4.38 4.55 -8.03
C PHE A 123 -4.86 5.31 -9.27
N HIS A 124 -5.79 6.25 -9.12
CA HIS A 124 -6.30 7.04 -10.23
C HIS A 124 -5.15 7.79 -10.93
N PRO A 125 -5.10 7.78 -12.29
CA PRO A 125 -4.03 8.44 -13.06
C PRO A 125 -3.83 9.92 -12.69
N TYR A 126 -4.90 10.63 -12.35
CA TYR A 126 -4.83 12.01 -11.85
C TYR A 126 -4.01 12.10 -10.56
N ASN A 127 -4.25 11.23 -9.58
CA ASN A 127 -3.54 11.23 -8.29
C ASN A 127 -2.06 10.83 -8.45
N VAL A 128 -1.79 9.83 -9.29
CA VAL A 128 -0.41 9.44 -9.63
C VAL A 128 0.31 10.56 -10.37
N GLY A 129 -0.37 11.25 -11.29
CA GLY A 129 0.18 12.42 -11.98
C GLY A 129 0.51 13.57 -11.03
N ARG A 130 -0.36 13.86 -10.06
CA ARG A 130 -0.11 14.85 -9.02
C ARG A 130 1.08 14.51 -8.13
N LEU A 131 1.23 13.22 -7.78
CA LEU A 131 2.41 12.74 -7.04
C LEU A 131 3.69 12.98 -7.84
N ALA A 132 3.69 12.65 -9.14
CA ALA A 132 4.82 12.89 -10.03
C ALA A 132 5.18 14.39 -10.15
N LEU A 133 4.18 15.26 -10.10
CA LEU A 133 4.35 16.73 -10.15
C LEU A 133 4.63 17.37 -8.78
N ARG A 134 4.91 16.57 -7.73
CA ARG A 134 5.22 17.03 -6.36
C ARG A 134 4.07 17.79 -5.67
N ASN A 135 2.84 17.53 -6.09
CA ASN A 135 1.62 18.12 -5.53
C ASN A 135 0.57 17.03 -5.27
N PRO A 136 0.88 16.01 -4.44
CA PRO A 136 -0.01 14.88 -4.21
C PRO A 136 -1.33 15.32 -3.54
N LEU A 137 -2.42 14.68 -3.95
CA LEU A 137 -3.73 14.73 -3.31
C LEU A 137 -3.92 13.40 -2.55
N MET A 138 -4.56 12.41 -3.15
CA MET A 138 -4.57 11.05 -2.62
C MET A 138 -3.26 10.35 -2.97
N ARG A 139 -2.64 9.69 -2.00
CA ARG A 139 -1.35 9.01 -2.18
C ARG A 139 -1.55 7.50 -2.14
N PRO A 140 -0.89 6.74 -3.04
CA PRO A 140 -1.00 5.28 -3.04
C PRO A 140 -0.70 4.68 -1.68
N CYS A 141 -1.65 3.88 -1.16
CA CYS A 141 -1.64 3.45 0.25
C CYS A 141 -0.36 2.72 0.66
N THR A 142 0.09 1.74 -0.11
CA THR A 142 1.29 0.96 0.22
C THR A 142 2.57 1.80 0.11
N PRO A 143 2.84 2.52 -0.98
CA PRO A 143 4.01 3.40 -1.10
C PRO A 143 4.06 4.47 -0.01
N TYR A 144 2.98 5.17 0.22
CA TYR A 144 2.92 6.18 1.27
C TYR A 144 3.06 5.55 2.67
N GLY A 145 2.51 4.36 2.87
CA GLY A 145 2.71 3.58 4.08
C GLY A 145 4.20 3.30 4.37
N VAL A 146 4.98 3.01 3.34
CA VAL A 146 6.44 2.84 3.47
C VAL A 146 7.11 4.16 3.92
N ILE A 147 6.78 5.29 3.30
CA ILE A 147 7.30 6.59 3.73
C ILE A 147 6.96 6.88 5.21
N ARG A 148 5.73 6.57 5.63
CA ARG A 148 5.32 6.74 7.04
C ARG A 148 6.07 5.80 7.98
N LEU A 149 6.33 4.55 7.57
CA LEU A 149 7.17 3.62 8.33
C LEU A 149 8.57 4.18 8.55
N LEU A 150 9.22 4.62 7.47
CA LEU A 150 10.57 5.20 7.53
C LEU A 150 10.60 6.41 8.47
N GLY A 151 9.65 7.33 8.30
CA GLY A 151 9.56 8.53 9.14
C GLY A 151 9.35 8.22 10.63
N ARG A 152 8.50 7.24 10.98
CA ARG A 152 8.27 6.82 12.38
C ARG A 152 9.49 6.14 13.02
N CYS A 153 10.35 5.55 12.21
CA CYS A 153 11.64 4.97 12.67
C CYS A 153 12.78 5.98 12.66
N GLY A 154 12.56 7.26 12.28
CA GLY A 154 13.61 8.27 12.15
C GLY A 154 14.57 8.00 10.98
N ILE A 155 14.14 7.21 10.00
CA ILE A 155 14.92 6.86 8.81
C ILE A 155 14.68 7.92 7.74
N ILE A 156 15.74 8.63 7.35
CA ILE A 156 15.69 9.71 6.38
C ILE A 156 16.10 9.17 5.02
N ALA A 157 15.22 9.28 4.01
CA ALA A 157 15.52 8.87 2.64
C ALA A 157 16.30 9.92 1.84
N LYS A 158 16.21 11.19 2.24
CA LYS A 158 16.86 12.30 1.56
C LYS A 158 18.38 12.09 1.43
N GLY A 159 18.86 12.20 0.20
CA GLY A 159 20.28 12.07 -0.14
C GLY A 159 20.78 10.61 -0.24
N ARG A 160 19.94 9.62 0.06
CA ARG A 160 20.29 8.19 -0.06
C ARG A 160 20.03 7.66 -1.46
N HIS A 161 20.77 6.63 -1.84
CA HIS A 161 20.47 5.84 -3.02
C HIS A 161 19.42 4.78 -2.66
N ALA A 162 18.21 4.95 -3.16
CA ALA A 162 17.12 4.02 -3.00
C ALA A 162 16.99 3.13 -4.24
N VAL A 163 16.86 1.82 -4.04
CA VAL A 163 16.59 0.86 -5.12
C VAL A 163 15.22 0.24 -4.87
N VAL A 164 14.34 0.37 -5.85
CA VAL A 164 13.01 -0.24 -5.86
C VAL A 164 13.03 -1.42 -6.81
N VAL A 165 12.88 -2.63 -6.30
CA VAL A 165 12.78 -3.85 -7.10
C VAL A 165 11.32 -4.22 -7.28
N GLY A 166 10.83 -4.02 -8.50
CA GLY A 166 9.42 -4.11 -8.89
C GLY A 166 8.94 -2.81 -9.52
N ALA A 167 8.16 -2.89 -10.61
CA ALA A 167 7.69 -1.73 -11.37
C ALA A 167 6.19 -1.83 -11.70
N SER A 168 5.39 -2.40 -10.78
CA SER A 168 3.93 -2.42 -10.93
C SER A 168 3.34 -1.02 -10.82
N ASN A 169 2.17 -0.81 -11.43
CA ASN A 169 1.48 0.48 -11.37
C ASN A 169 0.96 0.78 -9.95
N LEU A 170 0.64 -0.26 -9.16
CA LEU A 170 0.05 -0.10 -7.84
C LEU A 170 1.09 0.15 -6.74
N VAL A 171 2.32 -0.36 -6.90
CA VAL A 171 3.35 -0.28 -5.85
C VAL A 171 4.67 0.27 -6.36
N GLY A 172 5.36 -0.41 -7.28
CA GLY A 172 6.74 -0.10 -7.59
C GLY A 172 6.95 1.28 -8.21
N ARG A 173 6.13 1.67 -9.19
CA ARG A 173 6.17 3.00 -9.82
C ARG A 173 5.82 4.12 -8.83
N PRO A 174 4.68 4.06 -8.10
CA PRO A 174 4.39 5.05 -7.08
C PRO A 174 5.41 5.09 -5.94
N MET A 175 6.00 3.96 -5.55
CA MET A 175 7.06 3.92 -4.52
C MET A 175 8.28 4.72 -4.95
N ALA A 176 8.68 4.62 -6.22
CA ALA A 176 9.77 5.41 -6.75
C ALA A 176 9.45 6.92 -6.71
N LEU A 177 8.23 7.31 -7.04
CA LEU A 177 7.78 8.71 -6.96
C LEU A 177 7.76 9.22 -5.52
N GLU A 178 7.30 8.41 -4.58
CA GLU A 178 7.29 8.74 -3.15
C GLU A 178 8.71 8.96 -2.61
N LEU A 179 9.65 8.07 -2.93
CA LEU A 179 11.04 8.19 -2.52
C LEU A 179 11.74 9.39 -3.19
N LEU A 180 11.42 9.66 -4.46
CA LEU A 180 11.91 10.84 -5.16
C LEU A 180 11.37 12.12 -4.52
N LEU A 181 10.10 12.16 -4.14
CA LEU A 181 9.49 13.28 -3.42
C LEU A 181 10.16 13.51 -2.06
N ASP A 182 10.55 12.42 -1.36
CA ASP A 182 11.26 12.45 -0.08
C ASP A 182 12.78 12.75 -0.22
N GLY A 183 13.25 13.00 -1.45
CA GLY A 183 14.61 13.47 -1.76
C GLY A 183 15.66 12.38 -1.92
N ALA A 184 15.27 11.13 -2.16
CA ALA A 184 16.18 10.05 -2.52
C ALA A 184 16.60 10.11 -4.00
N THR A 185 17.78 9.56 -4.31
CA THR A 185 18.14 9.19 -5.68
C THR A 185 17.60 7.78 -5.93
N VAL A 186 16.75 7.60 -6.93
CA VAL A 186 15.98 6.36 -7.09
C VAL A 186 16.39 5.59 -8.35
N THR A 187 16.67 4.30 -8.17
CA THR A 187 16.80 3.33 -9.26
C THR A 187 15.62 2.36 -9.19
N VAL A 188 14.94 2.14 -10.32
CA VAL A 188 13.85 1.17 -10.42
C VAL A 188 14.32 -0.04 -11.24
N CYS A 189 14.23 -1.23 -10.63
CA CYS A 189 14.54 -2.50 -11.27
C CYS A 189 13.24 -3.25 -11.61
N HIS A 190 13.25 -3.97 -12.73
CA HIS A 190 12.11 -4.74 -13.21
C HIS A 190 12.58 -6.04 -13.87
N ARG A 191 11.66 -6.84 -14.42
CA ARG A 191 11.95 -8.16 -15.01
C ARG A 191 12.98 -8.16 -16.15
N PHE A 192 13.25 -7.01 -16.75
CA PHE A 192 14.22 -6.85 -17.83
C PHE A 192 15.53 -6.19 -17.36
N THR A 193 15.69 -5.94 -16.07
CA THR A 193 16.91 -5.37 -15.52
C THR A 193 18.01 -6.41 -15.57
N GLU A 194 19.10 -6.08 -16.26
CA GLU A 194 20.32 -6.86 -16.25
C GLU A 194 21.06 -6.66 -14.93
N ASP A 195 21.77 -7.69 -14.47
CA ASP A 195 22.57 -7.66 -13.25
C ASP A 195 21.85 -7.00 -12.04
N LEU A 196 20.66 -7.54 -11.69
CA LEU A 196 19.88 -7.06 -10.54
C LEU A 196 20.73 -6.98 -9.27
N ARG A 197 21.67 -7.91 -9.08
CA ARG A 197 22.55 -7.98 -7.92
C ARG A 197 23.33 -6.66 -7.74
N SER A 198 23.96 -6.14 -8.80
CA SER A 198 24.77 -4.92 -8.72
C SER A 198 23.97 -3.69 -8.29
N HIS A 199 22.67 -3.65 -8.62
CA HIS A 199 21.77 -2.60 -8.16
C HIS A 199 21.46 -2.74 -6.67
N VAL A 200 21.14 -3.96 -6.22
CA VAL A 200 20.82 -4.25 -4.82
C VAL A 200 22.01 -3.97 -3.89
N GLU A 201 23.21 -4.41 -4.28
CA GLU A 201 24.43 -4.22 -3.50
C GLU A 201 24.82 -2.74 -3.26
N ARG A 202 24.28 -1.81 -4.06
CA ARG A 202 24.53 -0.37 -3.91
C ARG A 202 23.45 0.37 -3.14
N ALA A 203 22.33 -0.29 -2.81
CA ALA A 203 21.18 0.34 -2.17
C ALA A 203 21.47 0.72 -0.72
N ASP A 204 21.33 2.01 -0.37
CA ASP A 204 21.25 2.45 1.03
C ASP A 204 19.86 2.18 1.62
N LEU A 205 18.85 2.24 0.76
CA LEU A 205 17.46 1.90 1.03
C LEU A 205 16.95 0.97 -0.08
N LEU A 206 16.65 -0.28 0.27
CA LEU A 206 16.13 -1.28 -0.63
C LEU A 206 14.64 -1.50 -0.38
N VAL A 207 13.80 -1.30 -1.40
CA VAL A 207 12.37 -1.65 -1.36
C VAL A 207 12.10 -2.75 -2.37
N VAL A 208 11.53 -3.87 -1.93
CA VAL A 208 11.25 -5.02 -2.79
C VAL A 208 9.75 -5.28 -2.87
N ALA A 209 9.18 -5.28 -4.07
CA ALA A 209 7.75 -5.39 -4.33
C ALA A 209 7.49 -6.16 -5.64
N VAL A 210 7.86 -7.45 -5.68
CA VAL A 210 7.79 -8.30 -6.88
C VAL A 210 6.76 -9.42 -6.75
N GLY A 211 6.48 -9.85 -5.52
CA GLY A 211 5.60 -10.99 -5.25
C GLY A 211 6.25 -12.33 -5.61
N LYS A 212 7.57 -12.47 -5.39
CA LYS A 212 8.31 -13.71 -5.60
C LYS A 212 9.10 -14.07 -4.32
N PRO A 213 8.78 -15.20 -3.67
CA PRO A 213 9.38 -15.58 -2.40
C PRO A 213 10.92 -15.63 -2.49
N GLY A 214 11.61 -14.89 -1.61
CA GLY A 214 13.06 -14.96 -1.48
C GLY A 214 13.85 -14.60 -2.73
N LEU A 215 13.27 -13.80 -3.63
CA LEU A 215 13.93 -13.35 -4.88
C LEU A 215 15.26 -12.65 -4.60
N ILE A 216 15.34 -11.90 -3.52
CA ILE A 216 16.56 -11.19 -3.13
C ILE A 216 17.29 -12.00 -2.06
N PRO A 217 18.44 -12.59 -2.40
CA PRO A 217 19.33 -13.21 -1.42
C PRO A 217 19.82 -12.17 -0.40
N GLY A 218 19.83 -12.55 0.87
CA GLY A 218 20.23 -11.63 1.94
C GLY A 218 21.69 -11.16 1.82
N GLU A 219 22.57 -11.99 1.27
CA GLU A 219 23.97 -11.64 1.01
C GLU A 219 24.16 -10.52 -0.04
N TRP A 220 23.13 -10.21 -0.86
CA TRP A 220 23.18 -9.06 -1.76
C TRP A 220 22.89 -7.73 -1.07
N VAL A 221 22.33 -7.79 0.14
CA VAL A 221 22.00 -6.57 0.87
C VAL A 221 23.30 -5.86 1.28
N LYS A 222 23.41 -4.57 0.93
CA LYS A 222 24.53 -3.72 1.35
C LYS A 222 24.62 -3.69 2.88
N PRO A 223 25.79 -3.88 3.49
CA PRO A 223 25.94 -3.75 4.94
C PRO A 223 25.47 -2.38 5.44
N GLY A 224 24.58 -2.39 6.42
CA GLY A 224 23.98 -1.18 6.98
C GLY A 224 22.80 -0.59 6.20
N ALA A 225 22.36 -1.21 5.10
CA ALA A 225 21.19 -0.78 4.35
C ALA A 225 19.90 -0.90 5.17
N VAL A 226 18.90 -0.10 4.80
CA VAL A 226 17.52 -0.27 5.24
C VAL A 226 16.79 -1.13 4.22
N VAL A 227 16.10 -2.18 4.67
CA VAL A 227 15.36 -3.11 3.80
C VAL A 227 13.88 -3.04 4.11
N VAL A 228 13.08 -2.72 3.10
CA VAL A 228 11.62 -2.71 3.15
C VAL A 228 11.09 -3.76 2.18
N ASP A 229 10.62 -4.87 2.74
CA ASP A 229 10.02 -5.96 1.99
C ASP A 229 8.49 -5.77 1.94
N VAL A 230 7.97 -5.48 0.76
CA VAL A 230 6.54 -5.30 0.49
C VAL A 230 5.88 -6.62 0.08
N GLY A 231 6.69 -7.61 -0.32
CA GLY A 231 6.21 -8.90 -0.77
C GLY A 231 5.41 -9.64 0.31
N ILE A 232 4.29 -10.22 -0.08
CA ILE A 232 3.50 -11.13 0.77
C ILE A 232 3.20 -12.37 -0.06
N ASN A 233 3.94 -13.44 0.21
CA ASN A 233 3.83 -14.69 -0.52
C ASN A 233 3.38 -15.80 0.42
N ARG A 234 2.34 -16.55 0.05
CA ARG A 234 1.90 -17.74 0.79
C ARG A 234 2.56 -18.97 0.21
N LEU A 235 3.38 -19.63 1.01
CA LEU A 235 4.00 -20.89 0.63
C LEU A 235 2.97 -22.05 0.69
N PRO A 236 3.26 -23.22 0.06
CA PRO A 236 2.37 -24.38 0.09
C PRO A 236 2.04 -24.88 1.52
N ASN A 237 2.93 -24.67 2.48
CA ASN A 237 2.73 -24.99 3.90
C ASN A 237 1.90 -23.93 4.67
N GLY A 238 1.37 -22.92 3.99
CA GLY A 238 0.59 -21.83 4.57
C GLY A 238 1.40 -20.70 5.19
N LYS A 239 2.73 -20.82 5.34
CA LYS A 239 3.59 -19.77 5.88
C LYS A 239 3.62 -18.57 4.94
N LEU A 240 3.54 -17.37 5.51
CA LEU A 240 3.74 -16.11 4.78
C LEU A 240 5.22 -15.72 4.83
N VAL A 241 5.76 -15.35 3.66
CA VAL A 241 7.14 -14.89 3.51
C VAL A 241 7.20 -13.70 2.55
N GLY A 242 8.27 -12.93 2.65
CA GLY A 242 8.52 -11.80 1.75
C GLY A 242 9.27 -12.19 0.48
N ASP A 243 9.67 -11.16 -0.26
CA ASP A 243 10.49 -11.27 -1.47
C ASP A 243 11.99 -11.33 -1.14
N VAL A 244 12.39 -10.98 0.08
CA VAL A 244 13.78 -10.98 0.58
C VAL A 244 14.01 -12.21 1.46
N GLN A 245 15.18 -12.81 1.37
CA GLN A 245 15.61 -13.86 2.31
C GLN A 245 15.91 -13.22 3.68
N PHE A 246 14.92 -13.23 4.54
CA PHE A 246 14.86 -12.40 5.75
C PHE A 246 16.02 -12.64 6.72
N GLU A 247 16.31 -13.90 7.07
CA GLU A 247 17.31 -14.26 8.07
C GLU A 247 18.71 -13.77 7.65
N ALA A 248 19.12 -14.06 6.41
CA ALA A 248 20.40 -13.63 5.87
C ALA A 248 20.47 -12.10 5.70
N ALA A 249 19.36 -11.44 5.33
CA ALA A 249 19.30 -10.00 5.25
C ALA A 249 19.42 -9.31 6.62
N CYS A 250 18.90 -9.93 7.69
CA CYS A 250 19.02 -9.41 9.06
C CYS A 250 20.48 -9.32 9.55
N GLU A 251 21.37 -10.17 9.03
CA GLU A 251 22.79 -10.12 9.39
C GLU A 251 23.53 -8.90 8.81
N ARG A 252 22.97 -8.30 7.77
CA ARG A 252 23.60 -7.22 6.98
C ARG A 252 22.90 -5.88 7.10
N ALA A 253 21.58 -5.87 7.10
CA ALA A 253 20.78 -4.65 7.17
C ALA A 253 20.93 -3.94 8.53
N SER A 254 20.74 -2.61 8.53
CA SER A 254 20.57 -1.84 9.78
C SER A 254 19.13 -1.89 10.29
N TRP A 255 18.17 -1.90 9.35
CA TRP A 255 16.74 -2.00 9.60
C TRP A 255 16.09 -2.91 8.56
N ILE A 256 15.07 -3.66 8.96
CA ILE A 256 14.32 -4.54 8.05
C ILE A 256 12.86 -4.66 8.48
N THR A 257 11.93 -4.71 7.51
CA THR A 257 10.53 -5.05 7.77
C THR A 257 10.34 -6.57 7.83
N PRO A 258 9.61 -7.11 8.81
CA PRO A 258 9.23 -8.53 8.82
C PRO A 258 8.05 -8.79 7.85
N VAL A 259 7.92 -10.02 7.39
CA VAL A 259 6.74 -10.50 6.67
C VAL A 259 6.24 -11.80 7.34
N PRO A 260 5.01 -11.77 7.91
CA PRO A 260 4.06 -10.66 8.02
C PRO A 260 4.42 -9.63 9.11
N GLY A 261 3.69 -8.50 9.13
CA GLY A 261 3.76 -7.49 10.21
C GLY A 261 4.57 -6.23 9.88
N GLY A 262 5.19 -6.17 8.70
CA GLY A 262 5.87 -4.98 8.18
C GLY A 262 4.91 -4.06 7.41
N VAL A 263 4.99 -4.08 6.07
CA VAL A 263 4.28 -3.13 5.21
C VAL A 263 2.77 -3.39 5.13
N GLY A 264 2.31 -4.65 5.12
CA GLY A 264 0.89 -4.98 4.94
C GLY A 264 -0.09 -4.24 5.87
N PRO A 265 0.14 -4.18 7.19
CA PRO A 265 -0.71 -3.41 8.11
C PRO A 265 -0.79 -1.93 7.78
N MET A 266 0.29 -1.35 7.23
CA MET A 266 0.35 0.06 6.87
C MET A 266 -0.58 0.43 5.72
N THR A 267 -0.74 -0.46 4.73
CA THR A 267 -1.66 -0.22 3.61
C THR A 267 -3.07 0.08 4.11
N VAL A 268 -3.56 -0.72 5.08
CA VAL A 268 -4.88 -0.52 5.68
C VAL A 268 -4.94 0.77 6.52
N ALA A 269 -3.90 1.07 7.28
CA ALA A 269 -3.86 2.29 8.08
C ALA A 269 -3.85 3.56 7.23
N ILE A 270 -3.12 3.56 6.11
CA ILE A 270 -3.11 4.69 5.17
C ILE A 270 -4.44 4.81 4.44
N LEU A 271 -5.09 3.70 4.08
CA LEU A 271 -6.44 3.73 3.53
C LEU A 271 -7.42 4.49 4.45
N MET A 272 -7.40 4.20 5.75
CA MET A 272 -8.21 4.93 6.73
C MET A 272 -7.82 6.41 6.79
N LYS A 273 -6.52 6.71 6.73
CA LYS A 273 -6.03 8.08 6.72
C LYS A 273 -6.51 8.85 5.47
N ASN A 274 -6.38 8.26 4.27
CA ASN A 274 -6.86 8.87 3.03
C ASN A 274 -8.38 9.10 3.04
N THR A 275 -9.15 8.21 3.65
CA THR A 275 -10.62 8.35 3.78
C THR A 275 -11.01 9.50 4.72
N LEU A 276 -10.16 9.84 5.69
CA LEU A 276 -10.38 10.94 6.63
C LEU A 276 -10.06 12.32 6.04
N GLU A 277 -9.07 12.39 5.15
CA GLU A 277 -8.55 13.63 4.52
C GLU A 277 -9.43 14.14 3.40
#